data_9d96164d128917d1b035f00108922f22
#
_entry.id   9d96164d128917d1b035f00108922f22
#
_cell.length_a   1.000
_cell.length_b   1.000
_cell.length_c   1.000
_cell.angle_alpha   90.00
_cell.angle_beta   90.00
_cell.angle_gamma   90.00
#
_symmetry.space_group_name_H-M   'P 1'
#
loop_
_entity.id
_entity.type
_entity.pdbx_description
1 polymer ?
#
loop_
_entity_poly.entity_id
_entity_poly.type
_entity_poly.pdbx_seq_one_letter_code
_entity_poly.pdbx_strand_id
1 'polypeptide(L)'
;MIAGLGETCGGIAAIACEDGLFCKMEDGACRNIADAAGTCAEVRPMCTREYRPVCGCDGKTYGNACEAHAAMTSIASEGPCLQETSGE
;
A
#
# COMPACT_ATOMS: atom_id res chain seq x y z
N MET A 1 11.12 -11.25 12.91
CA MET A 1 12.17 -10.71 12.05
C MET A 1 11.71 -9.38 11.46
N ILE A 2 12.58 -8.42 11.44
CA ILE A 2 12.21 -7.08 11.01
C ILE A 2 13.14 -6.64 9.89
N ALA A 3 12.55 -6.12 8.81
CA ALA A 3 13.32 -5.69 7.65
C ALA A 3 13.51 -4.18 7.68
N GLY A 4 14.65 -3.73 7.19
CA GLY A 4 14.96 -2.31 7.10
C GLY A 4 14.63 -1.76 5.73
N LEU A 5 14.94 -0.47 5.54
CA LEU A 5 14.65 0.22 4.29
C LEU A 5 15.24 -0.53 3.11
N GLY A 6 14.42 -0.76 2.10
CA GLY A 6 14.84 -1.43 0.88
C GLY A 6 14.90 -2.94 0.96
N GLU A 7 14.61 -3.51 2.12
CA GLU A 7 14.64 -4.96 2.28
C GLU A 7 13.27 -5.56 2.02
N THR A 8 13.27 -6.84 1.70
CA THR A 8 12.03 -7.54 1.42
C THR A 8 11.19 -7.69 2.67
N CYS A 9 9.90 -7.48 2.54
CA CYS A 9 8.96 -7.61 3.65
C CYS A 9 7.73 -8.37 3.18
N GLY A 10 6.91 -8.79 4.15
CA GLY A 10 5.69 -9.54 3.84
C GLY A 10 6.00 -10.92 3.32
N GLY A 11 5.21 -11.37 2.37
CA GLY A 11 5.39 -12.70 1.83
C GLY A 11 4.93 -13.78 2.79
N ILE A 12 5.35 -14.99 2.53
CA ILE A 12 4.95 -16.12 3.36
C ILE A 12 5.47 -15.97 4.78
N ALA A 13 6.67 -15.40 4.93
CA ALA A 13 7.27 -15.22 6.25
C ALA A 13 6.65 -14.09 7.05
N ALA A 14 5.82 -13.25 6.42
CA ALA A 14 5.14 -12.14 7.08
C ALA A 14 6.14 -11.22 7.78
N ILE A 15 7.21 -10.87 7.10
CA ILE A 15 8.27 -10.05 7.67
C ILE A 15 7.79 -8.61 7.79
N ALA A 16 7.93 -8.03 8.98
CA ALA A 16 7.52 -6.66 9.23
C ALA A 16 8.67 -5.69 8.94
N CYS A 17 8.32 -4.43 8.70
CA CYS A 17 9.30 -3.38 8.49
C CYS A 17 9.58 -2.65 9.79
N GLU A 18 10.75 -2.00 9.87
CA GLU A 18 11.09 -1.19 11.04
C GLU A 18 10.11 -0.05 11.20
N ASP A 19 10.08 0.52 12.39
CA ASP A 19 9.23 1.67 12.68
C ASP A 19 9.50 2.79 11.66
N GLY A 20 8.43 3.41 11.21
CA GLY A 20 8.55 4.48 10.24
C GLY A 20 8.57 4.02 8.81
N LEU A 21 8.61 2.71 8.60
CA LEU A 21 8.58 2.13 7.26
C LEU A 21 7.29 1.33 7.09
N PHE A 22 6.90 1.10 5.84
CA PHE A 22 5.77 0.22 5.57
C PHE A 22 6.14 -0.72 4.43
N CYS A 23 5.46 -1.84 4.37
CA CYS A 23 5.73 -2.83 3.33
C CYS A 23 5.00 -2.42 2.07
N LYS A 24 5.75 -1.88 1.12
CA LYS A 24 5.18 -1.39 -0.13
C LYS A 24 5.22 -2.50 -1.17
N MET A 25 4.06 -2.96 -1.57
CA MET A 25 3.92 -3.96 -2.61
C MET A 25 3.74 -3.29 -3.95
N GLU A 26 3.99 -4.05 -5.02
CA GLU A 26 3.72 -3.53 -6.34
C GLU A 26 2.23 -3.29 -6.51
N ASP A 27 1.89 -2.34 -7.38
CA ASP A 27 0.48 -2.02 -7.62
C ASP A 27 -0.25 -3.28 -8.05
N GLY A 28 -1.34 -3.56 -7.35
CA GLY A 28 -2.17 -4.72 -7.68
C GLY A 28 -1.71 -6.02 -7.06
N ALA A 29 -0.54 -6.09 -6.46
CA ALA A 29 -0.04 -7.35 -5.93
C ALA A 29 -0.93 -7.90 -4.84
N CYS A 30 -1.47 -7.03 -3.98
CA CYS A 30 -2.27 -7.50 -2.87
C CYS A 30 -3.60 -8.10 -3.33
N ARG A 31 -4.01 -7.83 -4.56
CA ARG A 31 -5.26 -8.40 -5.08
C ARG A 31 -5.02 -9.72 -5.79
N ASN A 32 -3.83 -9.90 -6.33
CA ASN A 32 -3.55 -11.03 -7.20
C ASN A 32 -2.75 -12.13 -6.54
N ILE A 33 -2.03 -11.80 -5.47
CA ILE A 33 -1.13 -12.74 -4.82
C ILE A 33 -1.42 -12.74 -3.33
N ALA A 34 -1.83 -13.90 -2.81
CA ALA A 34 -2.24 -14.00 -1.40
C ALA A 34 -1.09 -13.68 -0.45
N ASP A 35 0.11 -14.16 -0.78
CA ASP A 35 1.28 -13.94 0.07
C ASP A 35 2.24 -12.99 -0.60
N ALA A 36 1.72 -11.88 -1.11
CA ALA A 36 2.56 -10.93 -1.82
C ALA A 36 3.66 -10.39 -0.94
N ALA A 37 4.84 -10.31 -1.49
CA ALA A 37 5.99 -9.70 -0.82
C ALA A 37 6.16 -8.29 -1.36
N GLY A 38 6.80 -7.43 -0.56
CA GLY A 38 7.07 -6.08 -0.96
C GLY A 38 8.44 -5.65 -0.49
N THR A 39 8.62 -4.35 -0.44
CA THR A 39 9.88 -3.75 -0.02
C THR A 39 9.59 -2.69 1.03
N CYS A 40 10.36 -2.66 2.10
CA CYS A 40 10.18 -1.66 3.12
C CYS A 40 10.52 -0.29 2.56
N ALA A 41 9.60 0.65 2.69
CA ALA A 41 9.74 1.99 2.14
C ALA A 41 9.39 3.02 3.19
N GLU A 42 9.94 4.22 3.01
CA GLU A 42 9.65 5.30 3.95
C GLU A 42 8.23 5.79 3.79
N VAL A 43 7.62 6.13 4.91
CA VAL A 43 6.32 6.78 4.90
C VAL A 43 6.53 8.26 4.64
N ARG A 44 5.85 8.80 3.64
CA ARG A 44 5.96 10.22 3.31
C ARG A 44 4.66 10.91 3.67
N PRO A 45 4.65 11.64 4.78
CA PRO A 45 3.40 12.26 5.21
C PRO A 45 2.97 13.46 4.38
N MET A 46 3.92 14.07 3.64
CA MET A 46 3.57 15.25 2.85
C MET A 46 3.37 14.85 1.39
N CYS A 47 2.21 15.18 0.87
CA CYS A 47 1.85 14.82 -0.50
C CYS A 47 1.39 16.03 -1.25
N THR A 48 1.57 15.99 -2.58
CA THR A 48 0.98 17.01 -3.43
C THR A 48 -0.52 16.82 -3.44
N ARG A 49 -1.22 17.83 -3.92
CA ARG A 49 -2.68 17.77 -3.97
C ARG A 49 -3.20 17.27 -5.31
N GLU A 50 -2.34 16.62 -6.04
CA GLU A 50 -2.76 16.02 -7.29
C GLU A 50 -3.86 14.99 -7.02
N TYR A 51 -4.93 15.04 -7.80
CA TYR A 51 -6.02 14.10 -7.61
C TYR A 51 -5.94 13.01 -8.66
N ARG A 52 -5.46 11.87 -8.25
CA ARG A 52 -5.40 10.67 -9.07
C ARG A 52 -5.80 9.51 -8.19
N PRO A 53 -7.09 9.30 -8.00
CA PRO A 53 -7.55 8.35 -6.99
C PRO A 53 -7.02 6.95 -7.23
N VAL A 54 -6.74 6.27 -6.14
CA VAL A 54 -6.28 4.88 -6.17
C VAL A 54 -7.04 4.11 -5.10
N CYS A 55 -7.18 2.82 -5.34
CA CYS A 55 -7.78 1.94 -4.35
C CYS A 55 -6.64 1.29 -3.56
N GLY A 56 -6.63 1.51 -2.25
CA GLY A 56 -5.62 0.91 -1.40
C GLY A 56 -5.90 -0.56 -1.16
N CYS A 57 -4.86 -1.26 -0.73
CA CYS A 57 -5.00 -2.68 -0.41
C CYS A 57 -5.92 -2.92 0.78
N ASP A 58 -6.20 -1.86 1.52
CA ASP A 58 -7.13 -1.94 2.65
C ASP A 58 -8.58 -1.73 2.23
N GLY A 59 -8.84 -1.54 0.95
CA GLY A 59 -10.19 -1.36 0.45
C GLY A 59 -10.69 0.07 0.49
N LYS A 60 -9.83 1.02 0.79
CA LYS A 60 -10.22 2.43 0.85
C LYS A 60 -9.68 3.19 -0.33
N THR A 61 -10.45 4.19 -0.79
CA THR A 61 -10.02 5.05 -1.88
C THR A 61 -9.23 6.22 -1.32
N TYR A 62 -8.07 6.46 -1.91
CA TYR A 62 -7.21 7.58 -1.53
C TYR A 62 -7.13 8.56 -2.69
N GLY A 63 -6.87 9.82 -2.38
CA GLY A 63 -6.83 10.87 -3.39
C GLY A 63 -5.68 10.72 -4.36
N ASN A 64 -4.61 10.06 -3.96
CA ASN A 64 -3.51 9.74 -4.85
C ASN A 64 -2.64 8.69 -4.17
N ALA A 65 -1.65 8.19 -4.91
CA ALA A 65 -0.78 7.14 -4.39
C ALA A 65 -0.01 7.60 -3.17
N CYS A 66 0.43 8.86 -3.18
CA CYS A 66 1.19 9.38 -2.04
C CYS A 66 0.36 9.32 -0.77
N GLU A 67 -0.92 9.66 -0.86
CA GLU A 67 -1.78 9.61 0.32
C GLU A 67 -1.98 8.20 0.83
N ALA A 68 -2.08 7.22 -0.08
CA ALA A 68 -2.18 5.84 0.33
C ALA A 68 -0.92 5.41 1.05
N HIS A 69 0.24 5.79 0.52
CA HIS A 69 1.51 5.42 1.14
C HIS A 69 1.69 6.14 2.48
N ALA A 70 1.19 7.36 2.60
CA ALA A 70 1.24 8.08 3.87
C ALA A 70 0.41 7.36 4.93
N ALA A 71 -0.60 6.62 4.51
CA ALA A 71 -1.41 5.81 5.40
C ALA A 71 -0.84 4.40 5.55
N MET A 72 0.39 4.19 5.09
CA MET A 72 1.09 2.91 5.17
C MET A 72 0.34 1.81 4.43
N THR A 73 -0.26 2.18 3.31
CA THR A 73 -1.08 1.26 2.53
C THR A 73 -0.53 1.16 1.12
N SER A 74 -0.42 -0.05 0.61
CA SER A 74 -0.02 -0.28 -0.77
C SER A 74 -1.22 -0.08 -1.70
N ILE A 75 -0.95 0.01 -3.00
CA ILE A 75 -1.96 0.29 -4.00
C ILE A 75 -2.51 -1.03 -4.54
N ALA A 76 -3.82 -1.19 -4.49
CA ALA A 76 -4.46 -2.37 -5.08
C ALA A 76 -4.77 -2.16 -6.55
N SER A 77 -5.22 -0.96 -6.91
CA SER A 77 -5.52 -0.66 -8.30
C SER A 77 -5.61 0.84 -8.47
N GLU A 78 -5.51 1.29 -9.70
CA GLU A 78 -5.73 2.69 -10.01
C GLU A 78 -7.22 2.97 -10.05
N GLY A 79 -7.58 4.20 -9.71
CA GLY A 79 -8.96 4.57 -9.64
C GLY A 79 -9.59 4.22 -8.30
N PRO A 80 -10.79 4.71 -8.06
CA PRO A 80 -11.45 4.43 -6.78
C PRO A 80 -11.81 2.96 -6.64
N CYS A 81 -11.95 2.53 -5.40
CA CYS A 81 -12.32 1.16 -5.13
C CYS A 81 -13.74 0.90 -5.63
N LEU A 82 -13.89 -0.17 -6.38
CA LEU A 82 -15.19 -0.48 -6.95
C LEU A 82 -16.18 -0.95 -5.90
N GLN A 83 -15.67 -1.62 -4.87
CA GLN A 83 -16.55 -2.13 -3.85
C GLN A 83 -17.23 -1.05 -3.05
N GLU A 84 -16.70 0.15 -3.06
CA GLU A 84 -17.32 1.22 -2.30
C GLU A 84 -18.72 1.52 -2.80
N THR A 85 -18.93 1.32 -4.08
CA THR A 85 -20.21 1.69 -4.63
C THR A 85 -21.27 0.68 -4.33
N SER A 86 -20.88 -0.52 -3.99
CA SER A 86 -21.89 -1.52 -3.72
C SER A 86 -22.31 -1.55 -2.30
N GLY A 87 -21.73 -0.70 -1.53
CA GLY A 87 -22.08 -0.66 -0.14
C GLY A 87 -23.46 -0.25 0.04
N GLU A 88 -24.11 -0.50 -0.74
CA GLU A 88 -25.30 -0.23 -0.59
C GLU A 88 -26.05 -1.16 -0.28
#